data_3fb066170b0abbd7d49a30ce99a78b3b
#
_entry.id   3fb066170b0abbd7d49a30ce99a78b3b
#
_cell.length_a   1.000
_cell.length_b   1.000
_cell.length_c   1.000
_cell.angle_alpha   90.00
_cell.angle_beta   90.00
_cell.angle_gamma   90.00
#
_symmetry.space_group_name_H-M   'P 1'
#
loop_
_entity.id
_entity.type
_entity.pdbx_description
1 polymer ?
#
loop_
_entity_poly.entity_id
_entity_poly.type
_entity_poly.pdbx_seq_one_letter_code
_entity_poly.pdbx_strand_id
1 'polypeptide(L)'
;MLLPSVASTLFPHLHQRARGPFRLALIILVIALVACAVLRWQAPLVAVSALGLPVLFYLYLYESDAFADLPRRALLVIAVVSAGLGVGWAWLTGAVIAQSYAVAFQASMEFKQPLWEGLAIPVSGAIVMLVPIVLARASHVGTDESLDGFVIGAIAAMSFTAAATLTRLAPQFSTGLMASDRPIVGLIAEAGIRGVAMSLTAAAAGGMVGVALWFTRPDPAHQHQGQWLAGPVPAITVVLIAFAVVGVTDASPVAETWQLVIHLAVALVMVLALRIVVHMALLREKHDPITQEPLLCEDCGHVVPDMAFCPACGVATRASSRTSRAARRRARPVRIEPPHQGP
;
A
#
# COMPACT_ATOMS: atom_id res chain seq x y z
N MET A 1 22.29 -19.49 12.13
CA MET A 1 21.10 -18.60 12.17
C MET A 1 20.94 -18.04 10.76
N LEU A 2 19.95 -18.50 9.99
CA LEU A 2 19.66 -17.96 8.66
C LEU A 2 19.07 -16.56 8.85
N LEU A 3 19.61 -15.56 8.13
CA LEU A 3 19.05 -14.22 8.11
C LEU A 3 17.62 -14.28 7.58
N PRO A 4 16.64 -13.63 8.23
CA PRO A 4 15.26 -13.64 7.75
C PRO A 4 15.20 -13.11 6.32
N SER A 5 14.47 -13.79 5.47
CA SER A 5 14.29 -13.37 4.07
C SER A 5 13.66 -11.98 4.03
N VAL A 6 14.41 -11.04 3.50
CA VAL A 6 14.11 -9.61 3.48
C VAL A 6 12.78 -9.30 2.77
N ALA A 7 12.39 -10.12 1.79
CA ALA A 7 11.18 -9.96 1.01
C ALA A 7 9.92 -10.55 1.68
N SER A 8 10.07 -11.49 2.62
CA SER A 8 8.96 -12.26 3.18
C SER A 8 8.04 -11.47 4.14
N THR A 9 8.49 -10.33 4.64
CA THR A 9 7.69 -9.48 5.55
C THR A 9 6.63 -8.65 4.82
N LEU A 10 6.91 -8.22 3.58
CA LEU A 10 5.96 -7.46 2.76
C LEU A 10 5.24 -8.33 1.73
N PHE A 11 5.92 -9.38 1.29
CA PHE A 11 5.42 -10.28 0.27
C PHE A 11 5.55 -11.72 0.79
N PRO A 12 4.60 -12.20 1.61
CA PRO A 12 4.54 -13.60 2.00
C PRO A 12 4.53 -14.45 0.72
N HIS A 13 5.29 -15.52 0.70
CA HIS A 13 5.43 -16.34 -0.51
C HIS A 13 4.07 -16.86 -0.97
N LEU A 14 3.68 -16.48 -2.19
CA LEU A 14 2.51 -17.04 -2.85
C LEU A 14 2.73 -18.54 -3.03
N HIS A 15 1.79 -19.34 -2.61
CA HIS A 15 1.78 -20.78 -2.83
C HIS A 15 1.94 -21.07 -4.32
N GLN A 16 2.62 -22.16 -4.70
CA GLN A 16 2.92 -22.42 -6.14
C GLN A 16 1.67 -22.43 -7.03
N ARG A 17 0.52 -22.86 -6.49
CA ARG A 17 -0.78 -22.85 -7.20
C ARG A 17 -1.35 -21.44 -7.39
N ALA A 18 -1.10 -20.53 -6.50
CA ALA A 18 -1.59 -19.15 -6.54
C ALA A 18 -0.79 -18.22 -7.48
N ARG A 19 0.36 -18.68 -7.96
CA ARG A 19 1.22 -17.87 -8.88
C ARG A 19 0.64 -17.71 -10.28
N GLY A 20 -0.26 -18.60 -10.71
CA GLY A 20 -0.84 -18.57 -12.06
C GLY A 20 -1.69 -17.32 -12.34
N PRO A 21 -2.76 -17.07 -11.56
CA PRO A 21 -3.65 -15.92 -11.75
C PRO A 21 -2.92 -14.58 -11.63
N PHE A 22 -2.01 -14.43 -10.67
CA PHE A 22 -1.22 -13.21 -10.51
C PHE A 22 -0.31 -12.95 -11.72
N ARG A 23 0.38 -14.00 -12.24
CA ARG A 23 1.22 -13.87 -13.44
C ARG A 23 0.41 -13.50 -14.67
N LEU A 24 -0.78 -14.12 -14.83
CA LEU A 24 -1.67 -13.80 -15.95
C LEU A 24 -2.13 -12.34 -15.88
N ALA A 25 -2.57 -11.88 -14.72
CA ALA A 25 -2.99 -10.49 -14.51
C ALA A 25 -1.84 -9.50 -14.78
N LEU A 26 -0.61 -9.83 -14.34
CA LEU A 26 0.58 -9.03 -14.62
C LEU A 26 0.89 -8.96 -16.12
N ILE A 27 0.81 -10.09 -16.82
CA ILE A 27 1.04 -10.15 -18.28
C ILE A 27 -0.02 -9.30 -19.00
N ILE A 28 -1.29 -9.45 -18.65
CA ILE A 28 -2.39 -8.66 -19.25
C ILE A 28 -2.16 -7.16 -19.00
N LEU A 29 -1.78 -6.77 -17.78
CA LEU A 29 -1.49 -5.38 -17.45
C LEU A 29 -0.32 -4.84 -18.30
N VAL A 30 0.78 -5.57 -18.41
CA VAL A 30 1.93 -5.17 -19.22
C VAL A 30 1.55 -5.04 -20.70
N ILE A 31 0.80 -5.99 -21.25
CA ILE A 31 0.33 -5.93 -22.64
C ILE A 31 -0.55 -4.69 -22.85
N ALA A 32 -1.49 -4.42 -21.92
CA ALA A 32 -2.37 -3.25 -22.01
C ALA A 32 -1.58 -1.94 -21.96
N LEU A 33 -0.59 -1.83 -21.05
CA LEU A 33 0.29 -0.65 -20.97
C LEU A 33 1.11 -0.45 -22.24
N VAL A 34 1.71 -1.51 -22.76
CA VAL A 34 2.47 -1.45 -24.02
C VAL A 34 1.57 -1.05 -25.18
N ALA A 35 0.40 -1.64 -25.30
CA ALA A 35 -0.56 -1.30 -26.34
C ALA A 35 -0.98 0.19 -26.28
N CYS A 36 -1.33 0.70 -25.08
CA CYS A 36 -1.67 2.11 -24.90
C CYS A 36 -0.49 3.03 -25.23
N ALA A 37 0.73 2.67 -24.86
CA ALA A 37 1.93 3.46 -25.16
C ALA A 37 2.23 3.51 -26.66
N VAL A 38 2.15 2.37 -27.38
CA VAL A 38 2.38 2.27 -28.82
C VAL A 38 1.31 3.05 -29.58
N LEU A 39 0.05 2.94 -29.17
CA LEU A 39 -1.08 3.67 -29.76
C LEU A 39 -1.11 5.15 -29.34
N ARG A 40 -0.20 5.59 -28.47
CA ARG A 40 -0.13 6.96 -27.90
C ARG A 40 -1.44 7.40 -27.22
N TRP A 41 -2.13 6.47 -26.60
CA TRP A 41 -3.36 6.72 -25.84
C TRP A 41 -3.01 7.18 -24.42
N GLN A 42 -2.87 8.50 -24.22
CA GLN A 42 -2.43 9.06 -22.95
C GLN A 42 -3.39 8.76 -21.79
N ALA A 43 -4.67 9.12 -21.91
CA ALA A 43 -5.64 8.92 -20.84
C ALA A 43 -5.84 7.43 -20.49
N PRO A 44 -6.02 6.49 -21.45
CA PRO A 44 -6.04 5.06 -21.14
C PRO A 44 -4.74 4.55 -20.52
N LEU A 45 -3.58 5.00 -21.00
CA LEU A 45 -2.27 4.59 -20.44
C LEU A 45 -2.18 4.92 -18.96
N VAL A 46 -2.50 6.16 -18.57
CA VAL A 46 -2.48 6.59 -17.17
C VAL A 46 -3.58 5.90 -16.36
N ALA A 47 -4.79 5.72 -16.90
CA ALA A 47 -5.86 5.03 -16.23
C ALA A 47 -5.53 3.56 -15.94
N VAL A 48 -5.01 2.84 -16.95
CA VAL A 48 -4.57 1.43 -16.79
C VAL A 48 -3.43 1.31 -15.79
N SER A 49 -2.45 2.24 -15.79
CA SER A 49 -1.36 2.21 -14.83
C SER A 49 -1.85 2.53 -13.39
N ALA A 50 -2.76 3.48 -13.23
CA ALA A 50 -3.30 3.87 -11.93
C ALA A 50 -4.20 2.78 -11.30
N LEU A 51 -4.93 2.01 -12.11
CA LEU A 51 -5.77 0.89 -11.65
C LEU A 51 -4.99 -0.42 -11.55
N GLY A 52 -3.97 -0.60 -12.37
CA GLY A 52 -3.25 -1.86 -12.49
C GLY A 52 -2.59 -2.31 -11.20
N LEU A 53 -1.88 -1.41 -10.51
CA LEU A 53 -1.25 -1.73 -9.22
C LEU A 53 -2.27 -2.03 -8.11
N PRO A 54 -3.34 -1.24 -7.88
CA PRO A 54 -4.40 -1.60 -6.95
C PRO A 54 -5.02 -2.97 -7.23
N VAL A 55 -5.30 -3.29 -8.48
CA VAL A 55 -5.87 -4.58 -8.87
C VAL A 55 -4.90 -5.73 -8.63
N LEU A 56 -3.63 -5.57 -9.01
CA LEU A 56 -2.59 -6.58 -8.74
C LEU A 56 -2.38 -6.78 -7.23
N PHE A 57 -2.38 -5.71 -6.46
CA PHE A 57 -2.26 -5.79 -5.01
C PHE A 57 -3.46 -6.50 -4.38
N TYR A 58 -4.68 -6.16 -4.80
CA TYR A 58 -5.88 -6.86 -4.35
C TYR A 58 -5.83 -8.35 -4.68
N LEU A 59 -5.45 -8.70 -5.92
CA LEU A 59 -5.32 -10.08 -6.35
C LEU A 59 -4.26 -10.82 -5.53
N TYR A 60 -3.11 -10.17 -5.27
CA TYR A 60 -2.06 -10.73 -4.42
C TYR A 60 -2.57 -11.02 -3.01
N LEU A 61 -3.28 -10.07 -2.37
CA LEU A 61 -3.85 -10.26 -1.04
C LEU A 61 -4.94 -11.35 -1.03
N TYR A 62 -5.71 -11.46 -2.11
CA TYR A 62 -6.71 -12.53 -2.27
C TYR A 62 -6.07 -13.91 -2.33
N GLU A 63 -5.04 -14.06 -3.16
CA GLU A 63 -4.31 -15.33 -3.34
C GLU A 63 -3.46 -15.72 -2.11
N SER A 64 -3.05 -14.74 -1.31
CA SER A 64 -2.27 -14.97 -0.07
C SER A 64 -3.14 -15.19 1.17
N ASP A 65 -4.47 -15.30 1.01
CA ASP A 65 -5.43 -15.41 2.13
C ASP A 65 -5.32 -14.33 3.20
N ALA A 66 -4.72 -13.18 2.86
CA ALA A 66 -4.55 -12.07 3.80
C ALA A 66 -5.89 -11.46 4.25
N PHE A 67 -6.97 -11.68 3.47
CA PHE A 67 -8.32 -11.23 3.79
C PHE A 67 -9.12 -12.19 4.68
N ALA A 68 -8.59 -13.37 5.03
CA ALA A 68 -9.39 -14.41 5.67
C ALA A 68 -9.99 -13.96 7.02
N ASP A 69 -9.34 -13.04 7.70
CA ASP A 69 -9.77 -12.50 8.99
C ASP A 69 -10.62 -11.23 8.89
N LEU A 70 -10.63 -10.57 7.72
CA LEU A 70 -11.33 -9.32 7.51
C LEU A 70 -12.68 -9.53 6.80
N PRO A 71 -13.78 -8.93 7.28
CA PRO A 71 -15.06 -9.03 6.61
C PRO A 71 -15.00 -8.32 5.24
N ARG A 72 -15.19 -9.08 4.16
CA ARG A 72 -15.15 -8.54 2.78
C ARG A 72 -16.02 -7.31 2.58
N ARG A 73 -17.19 -7.25 3.27
CA ARG A 73 -18.09 -6.10 3.23
C ARG A 73 -17.43 -4.84 3.79
N ALA A 74 -16.69 -4.95 4.89
CA ALA A 74 -16.00 -3.82 5.49
C ALA A 74 -14.89 -3.29 4.56
N LEU A 75 -14.09 -4.18 3.97
CA LEU A 75 -13.06 -3.79 2.99
C LEU A 75 -13.67 -3.08 1.78
N LEU A 76 -14.81 -3.58 1.27
CA LEU A 76 -15.53 -2.93 0.17
C LEU A 76 -16.06 -1.55 0.57
N VAL A 77 -16.64 -1.40 1.74
CA VAL A 77 -17.10 -0.09 2.26
C VAL A 77 -15.92 0.88 2.39
N ILE A 78 -14.80 0.43 2.96
CA ILE A 78 -13.59 1.25 3.09
C ILE A 78 -13.09 1.69 1.70
N ALA A 79 -13.01 0.77 0.74
CA ALA A 79 -12.57 1.09 -0.61
C ALA A 79 -13.50 2.10 -1.30
N VAL A 80 -14.82 1.92 -1.19
CA VAL A 80 -15.83 2.80 -1.79
C VAL A 80 -15.80 4.20 -1.14
N VAL A 81 -15.76 4.27 0.20
CA VAL A 81 -15.66 5.54 0.92
C VAL A 81 -14.36 6.27 0.56
N SER A 82 -13.24 5.56 0.53
CA SER A 82 -11.95 6.13 0.14
C SER A 82 -11.96 6.63 -1.31
N ALA A 83 -12.53 5.86 -2.23
CA ALA A 83 -12.69 6.27 -3.62
C ALA A 83 -13.59 7.51 -3.74
N GLY A 84 -14.71 7.56 -3.03
CA GLY A 84 -15.60 8.72 -2.99
C GLY A 84 -14.91 9.98 -2.47
N LEU A 85 -14.10 9.86 -1.41
CA LEU A 85 -13.28 10.97 -0.92
C LEU A 85 -12.21 11.38 -1.94
N GLY A 86 -11.62 10.43 -2.66
CA GLY A 86 -10.66 10.71 -3.74
C GLY A 86 -11.28 11.49 -4.89
N VAL A 87 -12.49 11.09 -5.33
CA VAL A 87 -13.27 11.82 -6.34
C VAL A 87 -13.58 13.24 -5.85
N GLY A 88 -14.16 13.37 -4.65
CA GLY A 88 -14.52 14.67 -4.07
C GLY A 88 -13.31 15.58 -3.92
N TRP A 89 -12.19 15.05 -3.45
CA TRP A 89 -10.92 15.78 -3.32
C TRP A 89 -10.38 16.26 -4.67
N ALA A 90 -10.37 15.39 -5.68
CA ALA A 90 -9.89 15.73 -7.01
C ALA A 90 -10.78 16.80 -7.68
N TRP A 91 -12.09 16.70 -7.50
CA TRP A 91 -13.04 17.68 -8.01
C TRP A 91 -12.89 19.03 -7.31
N LEU A 92 -12.82 19.05 -5.98
CA LEU A 92 -12.64 20.27 -5.18
C LEU A 92 -11.33 21.00 -5.54
N THR A 93 -10.21 20.28 -5.57
CA THR A 93 -8.90 20.88 -5.91
C THR A 93 -8.84 21.32 -7.36
N GLY A 94 -9.47 20.60 -8.29
CA GLY A 94 -9.60 21.02 -9.69
C GLY A 94 -10.36 22.33 -9.84
N ALA A 95 -11.47 22.50 -9.11
CA ALA A 95 -12.25 23.75 -9.11
C ALA A 95 -11.45 24.94 -8.52
N VAL A 96 -10.72 24.70 -7.41
CA VAL A 96 -9.87 25.74 -6.78
C VAL A 96 -8.74 26.18 -7.71
N ILE A 97 -8.05 25.22 -8.36
CA ILE A 97 -6.99 25.51 -9.33
C ILE A 97 -7.58 26.31 -10.52
N ALA A 98 -8.70 25.88 -11.09
CA ALA A 98 -9.31 26.59 -12.20
C ALA A 98 -9.70 28.03 -11.87
N GLN A 99 -10.19 28.28 -10.64
CA GLN A 99 -10.50 29.64 -10.18
C GLN A 99 -9.25 30.49 -9.98
N SER A 100 -8.16 29.91 -9.46
CA SER A 100 -6.89 30.65 -9.25
C SER A 100 -6.30 31.11 -10.59
N TYR A 101 -6.36 30.30 -11.64
CA TYR A 101 -5.94 30.70 -12.99
C TYR A 101 -6.83 31.77 -13.60
N ALA A 102 -8.15 31.77 -13.36
CA ALA A 102 -9.06 32.79 -13.86
C ALA A 102 -8.78 34.20 -13.27
N VAL A 103 -8.31 34.25 -12.01
CA VAL A 103 -7.95 35.50 -11.32
C VAL A 103 -6.55 35.99 -11.68
N ALA A 104 -5.61 35.09 -11.94
CA ALA A 104 -4.19 35.41 -12.20
C ALA A 104 -3.96 36.16 -13.52
N PHE A 105 -4.92 36.18 -14.45
CA PHE A 105 -4.82 37.01 -15.67
C PHE A 105 -4.80 38.52 -15.37
N GLN A 106 -5.09 38.93 -14.13
CA GLN A 106 -5.12 40.34 -13.71
C GLN A 106 -4.07 40.73 -12.65
N ALA A 107 -3.34 39.78 -12.09
CA ALA A 107 -2.37 40.04 -11.03
C ALA A 107 -1.00 39.45 -11.38
N SER A 108 0.09 40.20 -11.11
CA SER A 108 1.47 39.71 -11.18
C SER A 108 1.61 38.37 -10.44
N MET A 109 2.25 37.37 -11.09
CA MET A 109 2.56 36.08 -10.51
C MET A 109 3.34 36.26 -9.20
N GLU A 110 2.61 36.28 -8.06
CA GLU A 110 3.24 36.26 -6.75
C GLU A 110 3.73 34.84 -6.42
N PHE A 111 4.88 34.75 -5.78
CA PHE A 111 5.57 33.53 -5.31
C PHE A 111 4.68 32.60 -4.43
N LYS A 112 3.49 33.03 -4.07
CA LYS A 112 2.51 32.32 -3.24
C LYS A 112 1.79 31.17 -3.96
N GLN A 113 1.59 31.27 -5.29
CA GLN A 113 0.87 30.22 -6.03
C GLN A 113 1.58 28.87 -6.06
N PRO A 114 2.89 28.75 -6.41
CA PRO A 114 3.57 27.46 -6.43
C PRO A 114 3.70 26.83 -5.04
N LEU A 115 3.76 27.62 -3.97
CA LEU A 115 3.78 27.11 -2.60
C LEU A 115 2.41 26.50 -2.20
N TRP A 116 1.32 27.12 -2.59
CA TRP A 116 -0.02 26.61 -2.30
C TRP A 116 -0.32 25.34 -3.10
N GLU A 117 -0.08 25.34 -4.38
CA GLU A 117 -0.34 24.21 -5.27
C GLU A 117 0.63 23.04 -4.98
N GLY A 118 1.92 23.33 -4.76
CA GLY A 118 2.93 22.32 -4.52
C GLY A 118 2.97 21.76 -3.11
N LEU A 119 2.49 22.48 -2.08
CA LEU A 119 2.58 22.02 -0.71
C LEU A 119 1.20 21.76 -0.08
N ALA A 120 0.31 22.77 -0.12
CA ALA A 120 -0.94 22.67 0.63
C ALA A 120 -1.88 21.61 0.05
N ILE A 121 -2.01 21.52 -1.28
CA ILE A 121 -2.91 20.55 -1.93
C ILE A 121 -2.44 19.10 -1.72
N PRO A 122 -1.19 18.71 -1.95
CA PRO A 122 -0.74 17.33 -1.71
C PRO A 122 -0.80 16.94 -0.23
N VAL A 123 -0.39 17.82 0.68
CA VAL A 123 -0.40 17.53 2.13
C VAL A 123 -1.82 17.38 2.65
N SER A 124 -2.74 18.28 2.31
CA SER A 124 -4.14 18.15 2.70
C SER A 124 -4.82 16.94 2.03
N GLY A 125 -4.47 16.62 0.79
CA GLY A 125 -4.89 15.38 0.12
C GLY A 125 -4.42 14.14 0.86
N ALA A 126 -3.19 14.12 1.35
CA ALA A 126 -2.68 13.04 2.19
C ALA A 126 -3.48 12.92 3.51
N ILE A 127 -3.84 14.03 4.14
CA ILE A 127 -4.68 14.01 5.35
C ILE A 127 -6.06 13.41 5.04
N VAL A 128 -6.72 13.86 3.97
CA VAL A 128 -8.04 13.31 3.55
C VAL A 128 -7.95 11.82 3.22
N MET A 129 -6.87 11.38 2.57
CA MET A 129 -6.60 9.97 2.27
C MET A 129 -6.52 9.10 3.53
N LEU A 130 -6.02 9.64 4.64
CA LEU A 130 -5.89 8.90 5.90
C LEU A 130 -7.20 8.82 6.70
N VAL A 131 -8.20 9.68 6.42
CA VAL A 131 -9.47 9.71 7.15
C VAL A 131 -10.18 8.34 7.20
N PRO A 132 -10.36 7.61 6.08
CA PRO A 132 -11.03 6.30 6.12
C PRO A 132 -10.32 5.28 7.00
N ILE A 133 -8.98 5.36 7.11
CA ILE A 133 -8.18 4.46 7.95
C ILE A 133 -8.47 4.73 9.42
N VAL A 134 -8.49 6.01 9.81
CA VAL A 134 -8.82 6.42 11.18
C VAL A 134 -10.27 6.05 11.53
N LEU A 135 -11.22 6.27 10.61
CA LEU A 135 -12.61 5.89 10.79
C LEU A 135 -12.79 4.36 10.92
N ALA A 136 -12.08 3.58 10.12
CA ALA A 136 -12.10 2.12 10.22
C ALA A 136 -11.59 1.66 11.59
N ARG A 137 -10.54 2.29 12.13
CA ARG A 137 -10.04 2.01 13.47
C ARG A 137 -11.05 2.40 14.56
N ALA A 138 -11.66 3.57 14.44
CA ALA A 138 -12.68 4.05 15.37
C ALA A 138 -13.94 3.17 15.39
N SER A 139 -14.28 2.58 14.24
CA SER A 139 -15.42 1.66 14.07
C SER A 139 -15.12 0.23 14.53
N HIS A 140 -13.95 -0.05 15.08
CA HIS A 140 -13.51 -1.37 15.53
C HIS A 140 -13.68 -2.45 14.43
N VAL A 141 -13.45 -2.07 13.18
CA VAL A 141 -13.48 -3.00 12.05
C VAL A 141 -12.27 -3.92 12.12
N GLY A 142 -12.53 -5.22 12.16
CA GLY A 142 -11.50 -6.23 12.07
C GLY A 142 -10.95 -6.70 13.41
N THR A 143 -9.82 -7.31 13.33
CA THR A 143 -9.06 -7.86 14.45
C THR A 143 -8.08 -6.81 15.01
N ASP A 144 -7.46 -7.10 16.13
CA ASP A 144 -6.48 -6.20 16.76
C ASP A 144 -5.04 -6.50 16.29
N GLU A 145 -4.85 -6.97 15.06
CA GLU A 145 -3.52 -7.26 14.52
C GLU A 145 -3.01 -6.15 13.61
N SER A 146 -1.73 -5.82 13.74
CA SER A 146 -1.06 -4.79 12.92
C SER A 146 -1.13 -5.09 11.42
N LEU A 147 -1.16 -6.39 11.03
CA LEU A 147 -1.27 -6.81 9.64
C LEU A 147 -2.62 -6.43 9.01
N ASP A 148 -3.72 -6.51 9.78
CA ASP A 148 -5.05 -6.08 9.31
C ASP A 148 -5.07 -4.58 9.07
N GLY A 149 -4.43 -3.81 9.96
CA GLY A 149 -4.22 -2.38 9.77
C GLY A 149 -3.46 -2.06 8.48
N PHE A 150 -2.41 -2.84 8.17
CA PHE A 150 -1.69 -2.71 6.90
C PHE A 150 -2.61 -2.90 5.69
N VAL A 151 -3.41 -3.96 5.67
CA VAL A 151 -4.32 -4.28 4.56
C VAL A 151 -5.37 -3.19 4.39
N ILE A 152 -6.04 -2.80 5.48
CA ILE A 152 -7.05 -1.73 5.48
C ILE A 152 -6.44 -0.42 4.98
N GLY A 153 -5.29 -0.05 5.52
CA GLY A 153 -4.61 1.20 5.18
C GLY A 153 -4.17 1.27 3.72
N ALA A 154 -3.57 0.19 3.22
CA ALA A 154 -3.12 0.12 1.83
C ALA A 154 -4.31 0.17 0.85
N ILE A 155 -5.38 -0.59 1.09
CA ILE A 155 -6.58 -0.57 0.24
C ILE A 155 -7.23 0.81 0.24
N ALA A 156 -7.40 1.44 1.41
CA ALA A 156 -7.99 2.76 1.52
C ALA A 156 -7.20 3.80 0.70
N ALA A 157 -5.89 3.87 0.91
CA ALA A 157 -5.03 4.85 0.25
C ALA A 157 -4.92 4.62 -1.27
N MET A 158 -4.82 3.37 -1.71
CA MET A 158 -4.79 3.05 -3.14
C MET A 158 -6.13 3.37 -3.82
N SER A 159 -7.26 3.08 -3.18
CA SER A 159 -8.59 3.39 -3.71
C SER A 159 -8.80 4.90 -3.84
N PHE A 160 -8.38 5.68 -2.83
CA PHE A 160 -8.39 7.13 -2.87
C PHE A 160 -7.58 7.67 -4.04
N THR A 161 -6.32 7.25 -4.15
CA THR A 161 -5.37 7.75 -5.15
C THR A 161 -5.79 7.37 -6.56
N ALA A 162 -6.23 6.13 -6.78
CA ALA A 162 -6.73 5.69 -8.08
C ALA A 162 -7.97 6.50 -8.52
N ALA A 163 -8.94 6.67 -7.62
CA ALA A 163 -10.15 7.44 -7.90
C ALA A 163 -9.84 8.92 -8.16
N ALA A 164 -8.97 9.54 -7.38
CA ALA A 164 -8.53 10.91 -7.60
C ALA A 164 -7.82 11.07 -8.96
N THR A 165 -6.95 10.12 -9.33
CA THR A 165 -6.26 10.14 -10.63
C THR A 165 -7.24 10.01 -11.78
N LEU A 166 -8.19 9.07 -11.72
CA LEU A 166 -9.22 8.89 -12.76
C LEU A 166 -10.11 10.12 -12.91
N THR A 167 -10.50 10.75 -11.80
CA THR A 167 -11.31 11.98 -11.83
C THR A 167 -10.58 13.12 -12.54
N ARG A 168 -9.27 13.30 -12.27
CA ARG A 168 -8.44 14.30 -12.96
C ARG A 168 -8.22 14.00 -14.43
N LEU A 169 -8.28 12.72 -14.84
CA LEU A 169 -8.16 12.31 -16.23
C LEU A 169 -9.50 12.41 -17.01
N ALA A 170 -10.63 12.48 -16.31
CA ALA A 170 -11.95 12.47 -16.95
C ALA A 170 -12.11 13.48 -18.11
N PRO A 171 -11.64 14.74 -18.01
CA PRO A 171 -11.71 15.69 -19.13
C PRO A 171 -10.90 15.25 -20.35
N GLN A 172 -9.79 14.52 -20.18
CA GLN A 172 -8.95 14.09 -21.30
C GLN A 172 -9.62 13.02 -22.16
N PHE A 173 -10.55 12.24 -21.59
CA PHE A 173 -11.34 11.29 -22.37
C PHE A 173 -12.34 11.96 -23.33
N SER A 174 -12.74 13.19 -23.03
CA SER A 174 -13.66 13.96 -23.89
C SER A 174 -12.95 14.81 -24.96
N THR A 175 -11.67 15.18 -24.72
CA THR A 175 -10.90 16.05 -25.65
C THR A 175 -10.11 15.29 -26.71
N GLY A 176 -9.99 13.97 -26.57
CA GLY A 176 -9.30 13.09 -27.52
C GLY A 176 -8.35 12.10 -26.83
N LEU A 177 -8.31 10.88 -27.34
CA LEU A 177 -7.52 9.80 -26.74
C LEU A 177 -6.05 9.83 -27.16
N MET A 178 -5.74 10.43 -28.33
CA MET A 178 -4.42 10.42 -28.92
C MET A 178 -3.64 11.70 -28.59
N ALA A 179 -2.44 11.51 -28.03
CA ALA A 179 -1.47 12.58 -27.79
C ALA A 179 -0.39 12.53 -28.91
N SER A 180 -0.79 12.92 -30.16
CA SER A 180 0.08 12.88 -31.33
C SER A 180 1.35 13.75 -31.16
N ASP A 181 1.22 14.86 -30.47
CA ASP A 181 2.27 15.87 -30.34
C ASP A 181 3.21 15.65 -29.15
N ARG A 182 2.92 14.66 -28.30
CA ARG A 182 3.71 14.38 -27.10
C ARG A 182 4.72 13.25 -27.34
N PRO A 183 5.98 13.38 -26.91
CA PRO A 183 6.98 12.32 -27.05
C PRO A 183 6.57 11.11 -26.20
N ILE A 184 6.83 9.88 -26.66
CA ILE A 184 6.53 8.64 -25.96
C ILE A 184 7.16 8.61 -24.55
N VAL A 185 8.35 9.19 -24.40
CA VAL A 185 9.06 9.29 -23.11
C VAL A 185 8.24 10.07 -22.08
N GLY A 186 7.59 11.18 -22.48
CA GLY A 186 6.72 11.95 -21.61
C GLY A 186 5.46 11.18 -21.21
N LEU A 187 4.87 10.42 -22.14
CA LEU A 187 3.71 9.56 -21.83
C LEU A 187 4.07 8.47 -20.80
N ILE A 188 5.21 7.83 -20.98
CA ILE A 188 5.70 6.80 -20.05
C ILE A 188 6.03 7.43 -18.70
N ALA A 189 6.65 8.63 -18.69
CA ALA A 189 6.96 9.34 -17.45
C ALA A 189 5.68 9.68 -16.67
N GLU A 190 4.67 10.24 -17.32
CA GLU A 190 3.38 10.54 -16.68
C GLU A 190 2.67 9.28 -16.13
N ALA A 191 2.62 8.21 -16.92
CA ALA A 191 2.05 6.94 -16.48
C ALA A 191 2.85 6.32 -15.32
N GLY A 192 4.16 6.43 -15.34
CA GLY A 192 5.05 5.99 -14.27
C GLY A 192 4.83 6.79 -12.97
N ILE A 193 4.71 8.10 -13.06
CA ILE A 193 4.45 8.98 -11.91
C ILE A 193 3.07 8.69 -11.34
N ARG A 194 2.02 8.89 -12.13
CA ARG A 194 0.63 8.84 -11.66
C ARG A 194 0.13 7.42 -11.38
N GLY A 195 0.59 6.44 -12.15
CA GLY A 195 0.19 5.06 -12.01
C GLY A 195 1.04 4.29 -10.99
N VAL A 196 2.35 4.24 -11.22
CA VAL A 196 3.24 3.38 -10.43
C VAL A 196 3.70 4.08 -9.15
N ALA A 197 4.38 5.21 -9.26
CA ALA A 197 5.02 5.84 -8.12
C ALA A 197 4.00 6.34 -7.09
N MET A 198 2.93 7.02 -7.53
CA MET A 198 1.89 7.52 -6.63
C MET A 198 1.10 6.39 -5.97
N SER A 199 0.78 5.31 -6.70
CA SER A 199 0.08 4.15 -6.13
C SER A 199 0.93 3.42 -5.09
N LEU A 200 2.23 3.25 -5.32
CA LEU A 200 3.16 2.66 -4.35
C LEU A 200 3.34 3.55 -3.12
N THR A 201 3.50 4.86 -3.32
CA THR A 201 3.62 5.84 -2.23
C THR A 201 2.36 5.84 -1.36
N ALA A 202 1.17 5.85 -1.99
CA ALA A 202 -0.11 5.80 -1.30
C ALA A 202 -0.30 4.48 -0.52
N ALA A 203 -0.02 3.33 -1.15
CA ALA A 203 -0.09 2.03 -0.49
C ALA A 203 0.84 1.95 0.72
N ALA A 204 2.08 2.42 0.57
CA ALA A 204 3.05 2.45 1.66
C ALA A 204 2.64 3.42 2.77
N ALA A 205 2.13 4.60 2.43
CA ALA A 205 1.64 5.60 3.37
C ALA A 205 0.45 5.07 4.18
N GLY A 206 -0.59 4.61 3.50
CA GLY A 206 -1.78 4.05 4.15
C GLY A 206 -1.46 2.81 4.96
N GLY A 207 -0.66 1.90 4.41
CA GLY A 207 -0.21 0.70 5.10
C GLY A 207 0.58 0.99 6.37
N MET A 208 1.51 1.94 6.32
CA MET A 208 2.33 2.35 7.47
C MET A 208 1.47 2.96 8.60
N VAL A 209 0.56 3.87 8.26
CA VAL A 209 -0.36 4.47 9.23
C VAL A 209 -1.33 3.41 9.77
N GLY A 210 -1.82 2.51 8.92
CA GLY A 210 -2.65 1.39 9.33
C GLY A 210 -1.96 0.49 10.35
N VAL A 211 -0.74 0.02 10.05
CA VAL A 211 0.07 -0.75 11.02
C VAL A 211 0.19 -0.02 12.34
N ALA A 212 0.55 1.27 12.31
CA ALA A 212 0.78 2.07 13.51
C ALA A 212 -0.49 2.27 14.36
N LEU A 213 -1.67 2.40 13.74
CA LEU A 213 -2.95 2.52 14.43
C LEU A 213 -3.45 1.20 15.04
N TRP A 214 -3.10 0.05 14.45
CA TRP A 214 -3.47 -1.29 14.94
C TRP A 214 -2.44 -1.88 15.89
N PHE A 215 -1.24 -1.28 16.00
CA PHE A 215 -0.21 -1.71 16.94
C PHE A 215 -0.60 -1.35 18.39
N THR A 216 -1.49 -2.14 18.99
CA THR A 216 -2.08 -1.85 20.32
C THR A 216 -1.56 -2.72 21.44
N ARG A 217 -0.85 -3.81 21.13
CA ARG A 217 -0.38 -4.81 22.11
C ARG A 217 1.13 -4.99 22.09
N PRO A 218 1.93 -4.01 22.56
CA PRO A 218 3.36 -4.19 22.64
C PRO A 218 3.71 -5.24 23.69
N ASP A 219 4.72 -6.07 23.40
CA ASP A 219 5.26 -7.03 24.37
C ASP A 219 5.94 -6.27 25.54
N PRO A 220 5.55 -6.54 26.81
CA PRO A 220 6.17 -5.91 27.98
C PRO A 220 7.69 -6.06 28.04
N ALA A 221 8.24 -7.18 27.53
CA ALA A 221 9.67 -7.42 27.49
C ALA A 221 10.45 -6.41 26.63
N HIS A 222 9.79 -5.76 25.67
CA HIS A 222 10.39 -4.81 24.74
C HIS A 222 9.89 -3.37 24.90
N GLN A 223 9.20 -3.07 26.01
CA GLN A 223 8.45 -1.83 26.22
C GLN A 223 9.31 -0.54 26.22
N HIS A 224 10.61 -0.64 26.49
CA HIS A 224 11.50 0.53 26.63
C HIS A 224 12.32 0.88 25.38
N GLN A 225 12.31 0.08 24.33
CA GLN A 225 13.14 0.32 23.15
C GLN A 225 12.34 0.83 21.95
N GLY A 226 12.28 2.15 21.77
CA GLY A 226 11.80 2.77 20.53
C GLY A 226 10.31 2.60 20.23
N GLN A 227 9.43 2.48 21.23
CA GLN A 227 7.98 2.39 21.08
C GLN A 227 7.39 3.59 20.31
N TRP A 228 7.97 4.77 20.52
CA TRP A 228 7.53 5.99 19.87
C TRP A 228 7.67 5.95 18.34
N LEU A 229 8.62 5.15 17.80
CA LEU A 229 8.81 4.97 16.35
C LEU A 229 7.72 4.11 15.69
N ALA A 230 7.07 3.24 16.45
CA ALA A 230 5.98 2.39 15.96
C ALA A 230 4.59 3.06 16.10
N GLY A 231 4.54 4.27 16.68
CA GLY A 231 3.29 5.00 16.91
C GLY A 231 2.75 5.69 15.65
N PRO A 232 1.48 6.15 15.68
CA PRO A 232 0.84 6.80 14.55
C PRO A 232 1.45 8.17 14.21
N VAL A 233 1.96 8.91 15.20
CA VAL A 233 2.50 10.27 14.99
C VAL A 233 3.71 10.27 14.04
N PRO A 234 4.79 9.50 14.26
CA PRO A 234 5.90 9.46 13.33
C PRO A 234 5.50 8.90 11.96
N ALA A 235 4.59 7.93 11.90
CA ALA A 235 4.09 7.41 10.63
C ALA A 235 3.39 8.51 9.82
N ILE A 236 2.49 9.26 10.43
CA ILE A 236 1.80 10.38 9.79
C ILE A 236 2.81 11.46 9.37
N THR A 237 3.79 11.80 10.21
CA THR A 237 4.80 12.80 9.89
C THR A 237 5.60 12.42 8.64
N VAL A 238 6.05 11.16 8.55
CA VAL A 238 6.76 10.65 7.36
C VAL A 238 5.88 10.72 6.12
N VAL A 239 4.60 10.37 6.23
CA VAL A 239 3.64 10.49 5.12
C VAL A 239 3.49 11.93 4.65
N LEU A 240 3.28 12.88 5.56
CA LEU A 240 3.12 14.29 5.21
C LEU A 240 4.37 14.86 4.54
N ILE A 241 5.56 14.51 5.03
CA ILE A 241 6.84 14.89 4.41
C ILE A 241 6.95 14.31 3.00
N ALA A 242 6.63 13.04 2.80
CA ALA A 242 6.70 12.40 1.49
C ALA A 242 5.77 13.09 0.48
N PHE A 243 4.52 13.38 0.87
CA PHE A 243 3.58 14.08 0.00
C PHE A 243 3.94 15.56 -0.22
N ALA A 244 4.59 16.21 0.75
CA ALA A 244 5.15 17.54 0.56
C ALA A 244 6.28 17.54 -0.48
N VAL A 245 7.21 16.57 -0.42
CA VAL A 245 8.29 16.42 -1.40
C VAL A 245 7.73 16.16 -2.80
N VAL A 246 6.76 15.24 -2.92
CA VAL A 246 6.08 14.96 -4.20
C VAL A 246 5.43 16.23 -4.75
N GLY A 247 4.67 16.96 -3.95
CA GLY A 247 3.98 18.15 -4.40
C GLY A 247 4.90 19.29 -4.80
N VAL A 248 5.99 19.52 -4.06
CA VAL A 248 7.00 20.50 -4.43
C VAL A 248 7.70 20.10 -5.76
N THR A 249 7.91 18.79 -5.96
CA THR A 249 8.48 18.29 -7.22
C THR A 249 7.53 18.55 -8.39
N ASP A 250 6.23 18.30 -8.22
CA ASP A 250 5.20 18.52 -9.25
C ASP A 250 5.06 20.01 -9.62
N ALA A 251 5.22 20.90 -8.63
CA ALA A 251 5.16 22.36 -8.84
C ALA A 251 6.47 22.95 -9.38
N SER A 252 7.55 22.18 -9.41
CA SER A 252 8.87 22.66 -9.86
C SER A 252 9.01 22.56 -11.39
N PRO A 253 9.77 23.49 -12.04
CA PRO A 253 10.02 23.46 -13.48
C PRO A 253 11.08 22.41 -13.89
N VAL A 254 11.06 21.25 -13.26
CA VAL A 254 11.99 20.14 -13.53
C VAL A 254 11.47 19.29 -14.68
N ALA A 255 12.36 18.79 -15.53
CA ALA A 255 11.98 17.92 -16.65
C ALA A 255 11.23 16.67 -16.16
N GLU A 256 10.19 16.22 -16.91
CA GLU A 256 9.30 15.09 -16.56
C GLU A 256 10.07 13.81 -16.20
N THR A 257 11.22 13.57 -16.85
CA THR A 257 12.07 12.39 -16.55
C THR A 257 12.70 12.46 -15.15
N TRP A 258 13.14 13.64 -14.72
CA TRP A 258 13.65 13.83 -13.36
C TRP A 258 12.54 13.79 -12.32
N GLN A 259 11.36 14.34 -12.64
CA GLN A 259 10.18 14.18 -11.78
C GLN A 259 9.88 12.70 -11.56
N LEU A 260 9.88 11.86 -12.61
CA LEU A 260 9.70 10.42 -12.48
C LEU A 260 10.76 9.80 -11.55
N VAL A 261 12.03 10.14 -11.72
CA VAL A 261 13.11 9.61 -10.86
C VAL A 261 12.88 9.97 -9.40
N ILE A 262 12.53 11.23 -9.11
CA ILE A 262 12.25 11.67 -7.73
C ILE A 262 11.05 10.95 -7.15
N HIS A 263 9.94 10.81 -7.89
CA HIS A 263 8.75 10.10 -7.45
C HIS A 263 9.03 8.62 -7.17
N LEU A 264 9.81 7.95 -8.02
CA LEU A 264 10.23 6.57 -7.79
C LEU A 264 11.15 6.44 -6.57
N ALA A 265 12.04 7.41 -6.35
CA ALA A 265 12.88 7.43 -5.16
C ALA A 265 12.05 7.62 -3.88
N VAL A 266 11.07 8.53 -3.88
CA VAL A 266 10.13 8.70 -2.76
C VAL A 266 9.33 7.43 -2.53
N ALA A 267 8.78 6.81 -3.58
CA ALA A 267 8.05 5.55 -3.48
C ALA A 267 8.92 4.44 -2.87
N LEU A 268 10.16 4.31 -3.31
CA LEU A 268 11.13 3.35 -2.76
C LEU A 268 11.38 3.60 -1.27
N VAL A 269 11.65 4.85 -0.88
CA VAL A 269 11.86 5.21 0.53
C VAL A 269 10.62 4.89 1.36
N MET A 270 9.42 5.20 0.86
CA MET A 270 8.17 4.90 1.55
C MET A 270 7.92 3.40 1.70
N VAL A 271 8.21 2.59 0.68
CA VAL A 271 8.13 1.12 0.76
C VAL A 271 9.14 0.57 1.76
N LEU A 272 10.37 1.10 1.80
CA LEU A 272 11.37 0.70 2.78
C LEU A 272 10.97 1.10 4.21
N ALA A 273 10.40 2.31 4.40
CA ALA A 273 9.87 2.75 5.68
C ALA A 273 8.72 1.85 6.16
N LEU A 274 7.75 1.57 5.29
CA LEU A 274 6.67 0.61 5.57
C LEU A 274 7.23 -0.74 6.00
N ARG A 275 8.22 -1.24 5.29
CA ARG A 275 8.85 -2.52 5.62
C ARG A 275 9.46 -2.51 7.02
N ILE A 276 10.15 -1.43 7.40
CA ILE A 276 10.73 -1.30 8.74
C ILE A 276 9.60 -1.30 9.79
N VAL A 277 8.52 -0.55 9.55
CA VAL A 277 7.36 -0.47 10.46
C VAL A 277 6.68 -1.84 10.62
N VAL A 278 6.40 -2.55 9.52
CA VAL A 278 5.83 -3.90 9.56
C VAL A 278 6.75 -4.88 10.27
N HIS A 279 8.05 -4.84 9.97
CA HIS A 279 9.04 -5.72 10.63
C HIS A 279 9.09 -5.48 12.14
N MET A 280 9.11 -4.21 12.55
CA MET A 280 9.07 -3.82 13.96
C MET A 280 7.78 -4.26 14.65
N ALA A 281 6.62 -4.12 13.98
CA ALA A 281 5.34 -4.57 14.50
C ALA A 281 5.33 -6.09 14.72
N LEU A 282 5.72 -6.88 13.70
CA LEU A 282 5.78 -8.35 13.80
C LEU A 282 6.69 -8.86 14.92
N LEU A 283 7.81 -8.17 15.20
CA LEU A 283 8.74 -8.55 16.26
C LEU A 283 8.26 -8.16 17.67
N ARG A 284 7.48 -7.05 17.77
CA ARG A 284 7.13 -6.44 19.07
C ARG A 284 5.69 -6.66 19.49
N GLU A 285 4.85 -7.18 18.60
CA GLU A 285 3.46 -7.50 18.92
C GLU A 285 3.41 -8.71 19.86
N LYS A 286 2.66 -8.55 20.98
CA LYS A 286 2.51 -9.59 21.99
C LYS A 286 1.90 -10.85 21.38
N HIS A 287 2.50 -11.98 21.71
CA HIS A 287 1.99 -13.31 21.36
C HIS A 287 0.69 -13.58 22.11
N ASP A 288 -0.29 -14.14 21.43
CA ASP A 288 -1.48 -14.66 22.08
C ASP A 288 -1.06 -15.93 22.88
N PRO A 289 -1.17 -15.94 24.22
CA PRO A 289 -0.69 -17.05 25.02
C PRO A 289 -1.40 -18.38 24.70
N ILE A 290 -2.61 -18.33 24.13
CA ILE A 290 -3.39 -19.53 23.75
C ILE A 290 -2.81 -20.22 22.50
N THR A 291 -1.91 -19.56 21.76
CA THR A 291 -1.46 -19.98 20.43
C THR A 291 0.03 -20.29 20.30
N GLN A 292 0.69 -20.60 21.43
CA GLN A 292 2.12 -21.02 21.40
C GLN A 292 2.36 -22.41 20.77
N GLU A 293 1.31 -23.05 20.29
CA GLU A 293 1.45 -24.33 19.61
C GLU A 293 2.25 -24.23 18.31
N PRO A 294 3.16 -25.18 18.07
CA PRO A 294 3.93 -25.22 16.84
C PRO A 294 3.02 -25.31 15.61
N LEU A 295 3.42 -24.74 14.50
CA LEU A 295 2.71 -24.71 13.25
C LEU A 295 3.54 -25.25 12.09
N LEU A 296 2.87 -25.70 11.02
CA LEU A 296 3.53 -26.13 9.79
C LEU A 296 3.96 -24.90 9.00
N CYS A 297 5.25 -24.82 8.62
CA CYS A 297 5.71 -23.77 7.73
C CYS A 297 5.23 -24.06 6.30
N GLU A 298 4.60 -23.08 5.67
CA GLU A 298 4.06 -23.22 4.31
C GLU A 298 5.15 -23.40 3.24
N ASP A 299 6.31 -22.81 3.48
CA ASP A 299 7.39 -22.78 2.49
C ASP A 299 8.28 -24.02 2.57
N CYS A 300 8.73 -24.39 3.76
CA CYS A 300 9.65 -25.50 3.93
C CYS A 300 9.01 -26.78 4.48
N GLY A 301 7.73 -26.77 4.85
CA GLY A 301 7.02 -27.96 5.35
C GLY A 301 7.46 -28.45 6.74
N HIS A 302 8.34 -27.73 7.44
CA HIS A 302 8.76 -28.10 8.77
C HIS A 302 7.75 -27.62 9.84
N VAL A 303 7.59 -28.43 10.90
CA VAL A 303 6.86 -28.01 12.08
C VAL A 303 7.78 -27.11 12.90
N VAL A 304 7.38 -25.84 13.06
CA VAL A 304 8.19 -24.80 13.72
C VAL A 304 7.41 -24.15 14.85
N PRO A 305 8.08 -23.62 15.87
CA PRO A 305 7.43 -22.82 16.90
C PRO A 305 6.72 -21.60 16.28
N ASP A 306 5.67 -21.11 16.93
CA ASP A 306 4.97 -19.88 16.50
C ASP A 306 5.86 -18.66 16.78
N MET A 307 6.74 -18.35 15.84
CA MET A 307 7.68 -17.24 15.85
C MET A 307 7.42 -16.30 14.70
N ALA A 308 7.92 -15.07 14.78
CA ALA A 308 7.79 -14.08 13.69
C ALA A 308 8.36 -14.60 12.37
N PHE A 309 9.46 -15.37 12.45
CA PHE A 309 10.15 -15.95 11.29
C PHE A 309 10.41 -17.43 11.49
N CYS A 310 10.30 -18.21 10.44
CA CYS A 310 10.64 -19.62 10.44
C CYS A 310 12.15 -19.81 10.69
N PRO A 311 12.56 -20.59 11.73
CA PRO A 311 13.98 -20.81 12.01
C PRO A 311 14.67 -21.69 10.95
N ALA A 312 13.88 -22.44 10.14
CA ALA A 312 14.43 -23.32 9.11
C ALA A 312 14.65 -22.62 7.77
N CYS A 313 13.73 -21.76 7.32
CA CYS A 313 13.82 -21.12 6.00
C CYS A 313 13.82 -19.58 6.04
N GLY A 314 13.61 -18.96 7.20
CA GLY A 314 13.62 -17.50 7.36
C GLY A 314 12.36 -16.76 6.89
N VAL A 315 11.34 -17.48 6.41
CA VAL A 315 10.08 -16.86 5.96
C VAL A 315 9.31 -16.30 7.17
N ALA A 316 8.63 -15.15 6.98
CA ALA A 316 7.81 -14.53 8.01
C ALA A 316 6.52 -15.34 8.22
N THR A 317 6.52 -16.21 9.23
CA THR A 317 5.40 -17.11 9.54
C THR A 317 4.18 -16.35 10.05
N ARG A 318 4.36 -15.16 10.64
CA ARG A 318 3.30 -14.30 11.15
C ARG A 318 2.73 -13.33 10.14
N ALA A 319 3.37 -13.15 8.99
CA ALA A 319 2.84 -12.34 7.89
C ALA A 319 1.71 -13.08 7.14
N SER A 320 0.78 -13.68 7.88
CA SER A 320 -0.39 -14.42 7.36
C SER A 320 -1.56 -14.25 8.32
N SER A 321 -2.79 -14.44 7.83
CA SER A 321 -4.01 -14.32 8.63
C SER A 321 -4.05 -15.30 9.82
N ARG A 322 -4.80 -14.96 10.87
CA ARG A 322 -5.03 -15.87 12.03
C ARG A 322 -5.65 -17.19 11.58
N THR A 323 -6.61 -17.10 10.68
CA THR A 323 -7.29 -18.28 10.11
C THR A 323 -6.31 -19.20 9.39
N SER A 324 -5.40 -18.66 8.58
CA SER A 324 -4.33 -19.41 7.92
C SER A 324 -3.38 -20.04 8.95
N ARG A 325 -2.95 -19.29 9.96
CA ARG A 325 -2.13 -19.84 11.06
C ARG A 325 -2.82 -20.96 11.82
N ALA A 326 -4.11 -20.79 12.12
CA ALA A 326 -4.90 -21.85 12.78
C ALA A 326 -5.07 -23.10 11.91
N ALA A 327 -5.24 -22.95 10.60
CA ALA A 327 -5.27 -24.08 9.67
C ALA A 327 -3.93 -24.83 9.64
N ARG A 328 -2.80 -24.11 9.61
CA ARG A 328 -1.45 -24.70 9.64
C ARG A 328 -1.12 -25.41 10.95
N ARG A 329 -1.68 -24.97 12.09
CA ARG A 329 -1.58 -25.71 13.37
C ARG A 329 -2.34 -27.03 13.31
N ARG A 330 -3.52 -27.04 12.71
CA ARG A 330 -4.33 -28.28 12.54
C ARG A 330 -3.71 -29.25 11.54
N ALA A 331 -3.06 -28.76 10.50
CA ALA A 331 -2.43 -29.58 9.46
C ALA A 331 -1.09 -30.22 9.89
N ARG A 332 -0.58 -29.89 11.08
CA ARG A 332 0.66 -30.52 11.58
C ARG A 332 0.48 -32.02 11.75
N PRO A 333 1.46 -32.85 11.36
CA PRO A 333 1.42 -34.27 11.64
C PRO A 333 1.44 -34.47 13.17
N VAL A 334 0.43 -35.16 13.70
CA VAL A 334 0.39 -35.56 15.13
C VAL A 334 1.46 -36.61 15.31
N ARG A 335 2.49 -36.31 16.13
CA ARG A 335 3.47 -37.31 16.54
C ARG A 335 2.72 -38.31 17.42
N ILE A 336 2.38 -39.47 16.89
CA ILE A 336 1.92 -40.59 17.70
C ILE A 336 3.13 -41.03 18.50
N GLU A 337 3.21 -40.63 19.77
CA GLU A 337 4.20 -41.22 20.68
C GLU A 337 3.92 -42.73 20.73
N PRO A 338 4.94 -43.57 20.45
CA PRO A 338 4.78 -45.00 20.65
C PRO A 338 4.35 -45.25 22.12
N PRO A 339 3.41 -46.19 22.39
CA PRO A 339 2.99 -46.47 23.74
C PRO A 339 4.25 -46.77 24.57
N HIS A 340 4.41 -46.05 25.69
CA HIS A 340 5.50 -46.32 26.64
C HIS A 340 5.48 -47.82 26.94
N GLN A 341 6.46 -48.55 26.40
CA GLN A 341 6.76 -49.90 26.89
C GLN A 341 7.30 -49.68 28.28
N GLY A 342 6.45 -49.82 29.28
CA GLY A 342 6.82 -49.84 30.67
C GLY A 342 7.81 -50.96 30.94
N PRO A 343 8.62 -50.83 31.98
CA PRO A 343 9.67 -51.79 32.32
C PRO A 343 9.15 -53.17 32.69
#